data_f15958e73c7274de4f739449edf52e4c
#
_entry.id   f15958e73c7274de4f739449edf52e4c
#
_cell.length_a   1.000
_cell.length_b   1.000
_cell.length_c   1.000
_cell.angle_alpha   90.00
_cell.angle_beta   90.00
_cell.angle_gamma   90.00
#
_symmetry.space_group_name_H-M   'P 1'
#
loop_
_entity.id
_entity.type
_entity.pdbx_description
1 polymer ?
#
loop_
_entity_poly.entity_id
_entity_poly.type
_entity_poly.pdbx_seq_one_letter_code
_entity_poly.pdbx_strand_id
1 'polypeptide(L)'
;MTDKRFLVTGGSGFLGRHVVAEIERRRLGAVTAPRKAQFDLTRAPDVGRLFDTVQPHVVIHLAAVVGGIGANRESPGRFFYENVMMGALVTEQARLSGVEKFVGIGTICAYPKLAPVPFREQDLWAGFPEETNAPYGIAKKMLLVQGQAYRQQYGFRAIHLLPVNLYGPHDNFDPASSHVIPALVKKFLEAVESGARTVVCWGTGNATREFLYVEDCARAIVDATERYDSPEPVNIGAGFEISIRDLAHLIAELTGFSGEITFDTTKPDGQPRRSLDVTRARDAFGFTASTGFREGLSHTIAWYKAQRVSADQKT
;
A
#
# COMPACT_ATOMS: atom_id res chain seq x y z
N MET A 1 17.91 10.83 13.83
CA MET A 1 17.14 9.76 14.54
C MET A 1 18.00 8.53 14.91
N THR A 2 19.28 8.67 15.09
CA THR A 2 20.19 7.56 15.49
C THR A 2 19.76 6.97 16.84
N ASP A 3 19.88 5.64 16.99
CA ASP A 3 19.57 4.84 18.19
C ASP A 3 18.08 4.76 18.61
N LYS A 4 17.15 4.98 17.70
CA LYS A 4 15.71 4.77 17.96
C LYS A 4 15.32 3.29 17.82
N ARG A 5 14.33 2.87 18.61
CA ARG A 5 13.66 1.58 18.42
C ARG A 5 12.41 1.81 17.59
N PHE A 6 12.40 1.20 16.39
CA PHE A 6 11.27 1.23 15.46
C PHE A 6 10.43 -0.02 15.63
N LEU A 7 9.13 0.15 15.76
CA LEU A 7 8.15 -0.92 15.62
C LEU A 7 7.46 -0.75 14.26
N VAL A 8 7.69 -1.69 13.34
CA VAL A 8 7.06 -1.71 12.01
C VAL A 8 6.03 -2.84 11.97
N THR A 9 4.78 -2.53 12.28
CA THR A 9 3.72 -3.54 12.17
C THR A 9 3.45 -3.83 10.70
N GLY A 10 3.27 -5.10 10.35
CA GLY A 10 3.21 -5.51 8.94
C GLY A 10 4.57 -5.47 8.21
N GLY A 11 5.68 -5.34 8.95
CA GLY A 11 7.03 -5.23 8.39
C GLY A 11 7.50 -6.44 7.59
N SER A 12 6.89 -7.60 7.74
CA SER A 12 7.16 -8.80 6.91
C SER A 12 6.33 -8.86 5.62
N GLY A 13 5.37 -7.95 5.43
CA GLY A 13 4.52 -7.84 4.25
C GLY A 13 5.20 -7.17 3.06
N PHE A 14 4.44 -6.99 1.97
CA PHE A 14 4.91 -6.38 0.73
C PHE A 14 5.62 -5.03 0.96
N LEU A 15 4.89 -3.99 1.35
CA LEU A 15 5.46 -2.67 1.63
C LEU A 15 6.41 -2.69 2.84
N GLY A 16 6.05 -3.47 3.86
CA GLY A 16 6.78 -3.47 5.15
C GLY A 16 8.25 -3.87 5.02
N ARG A 17 8.57 -4.85 4.18
CA ARG A 17 9.97 -5.28 3.94
C ARG A 17 10.84 -4.15 3.42
N HIS A 18 10.31 -3.36 2.47
CA HIS A 18 11.03 -2.23 1.88
C HIS A 18 11.18 -1.09 2.89
N VAL A 19 10.18 -0.84 3.75
CA VAL A 19 10.29 0.15 4.85
C VAL A 19 11.35 -0.28 5.86
N VAL A 20 11.37 -1.55 6.27
CA VAL A 20 12.40 -2.10 7.17
C VAL A 20 13.78 -1.94 6.53
N ALA A 21 13.95 -2.37 5.28
CA ALA A 21 15.22 -2.25 4.56
C ALA A 21 15.69 -0.78 4.44
N GLU A 22 14.75 0.16 4.22
CA GLU A 22 15.10 1.58 4.11
C GLU A 22 15.54 2.19 5.45
N ILE A 23 14.91 1.81 6.58
CA ILE A 23 15.32 2.21 7.92
C ILE A 23 16.73 1.66 8.23
N GLU A 24 16.99 0.40 7.91
CA GLU A 24 18.28 -0.25 8.10
C GLU A 24 19.37 0.37 7.22
N ARG A 25 19.07 0.60 5.93
CA ARG A 25 19.98 1.25 4.99
C ARG A 25 20.42 2.65 5.46
N ARG A 26 19.50 3.42 6.05
CA ARG A 26 19.79 4.74 6.63
C ARG A 26 20.40 4.66 8.03
N ARG A 27 20.47 3.49 8.64
CA ARG A 27 20.99 3.28 10.02
C ARG A 27 20.28 4.14 11.05
N LEU A 28 18.95 4.23 10.98
CA LEU A 28 18.16 5.08 11.88
C LEU A 28 17.95 4.48 13.27
N GLY A 29 18.14 3.18 13.43
CA GLY A 29 18.01 2.48 14.70
C GLY A 29 17.61 1.02 14.54
N ALA A 30 17.29 0.38 15.68
CA ALA A 30 16.85 -1.02 15.70
C ALA A 30 15.40 -1.17 15.23
N VAL A 31 15.14 -2.15 14.37
CA VAL A 31 13.80 -2.41 13.83
C VAL A 31 13.24 -3.71 14.36
N THR A 32 12.01 -3.68 14.88
CA THR A 32 11.21 -4.86 15.20
C THR A 32 10.00 -4.94 14.28
N ALA A 33 9.87 -6.07 13.57
CA ALA A 33 8.79 -6.35 12.64
C ALA A 33 8.02 -7.63 13.07
N PRO A 34 7.03 -7.52 13.99
CA PRO A 34 6.34 -8.67 14.55
C PRO A 34 5.44 -9.36 13.50
N ARG A 35 5.28 -10.68 13.63
CA ARG A 35 4.34 -11.47 12.82
C ARG A 35 3.04 -11.71 13.59
N LYS A 36 1.92 -11.87 12.86
CA LYS A 36 0.59 -12.14 13.45
C LYS A 36 0.60 -13.36 14.38
N ALA A 37 1.38 -14.40 14.07
CA ALA A 37 1.49 -15.60 14.91
C ALA A 37 2.12 -15.33 16.30
N GLN A 38 2.89 -14.24 16.43
CA GLN A 38 3.52 -13.85 17.70
C GLN A 38 2.63 -12.87 18.47
N PHE A 39 2.03 -11.92 17.75
CA PHE A 39 1.18 -10.86 18.31
C PHE A 39 0.01 -10.59 17.37
N ASP A 40 -1.20 -10.93 17.80
CA ASP A 40 -2.42 -10.60 17.07
C ASP A 40 -2.86 -9.16 17.41
N LEU A 41 -2.65 -8.25 16.47
CA LEU A 41 -2.94 -6.83 16.67
C LEU A 41 -4.44 -6.51 16.80
N THR A 42 -5.33 -7.47 16.60
CA THR A 42 -6.76 -7.31 16.88
C THR A 42 -7.11 -7.59 18.36
N ARG A 43 -6.11 -7.97 19.18
CA ARG A 43 -6.28 -8.33 20.59
C ARG A 43 -5.49 -7.38 21.48
N ALA A 44 -6.17 -6.64 22.34
CA ALA A 44 -5.52 -5.67 23.23
C ALA A 44 -4.40 -6.27 24.12
N PRO A 45 -4.53 -7.48 24.72
CA PRO A 45 -3.44 -8.07 25.50
C PRO A 45 -2.18 -8.35 24.67
N ASP A 46 -2.34 -8.74 23.40
CA ASP A 46 -1.20 -9.02 22.51
C ASP A 46 -0.50 -7.72 22.11
N VAL A 47 -1.26 -6.65 21.86
CA VAL A 47 -0.71 -5.32 21.58
C VAL A 47 0.04 -4.80 22.81
N GLY A 48 -0.52 -4.92 24.02
CA GLY A 48 0.17 -4.54 25.26
C GLY A 48 1.50 -5.25 25.40
N ARG A 49 1.53 -6.59 25.33
CA ARG A 49 2.76 -7.39 25.39
C ARG A 49 3.80 -7.00 24.33
N LEU A 50 3.35 -6.69 23.11
CA LEU A 50 4.23 -6.22 22.04
C LEU A 50 4.96 -4.93 22.43
N PHE A 51 4.22 -3.94 22.91
CA PHE A 51 4.81 -2.66 23.33
C PHE A 51 5.70 -2.78 24.57
N ASP A 52 5.34 -3.61 25.54
CA ASP A 52 6.17 -3.90 26.71
C ASP A 52 7.49 -4.56 26.31
N THR A 53 7.45 -5.45 25.29
CA THR A 53 8.65 -6.14 24.80
C THR A 53 9.56 -5.24 23.99
N VAL A 54 9.00 -4.41 23.09
CA VAL A 54 9.78 -3.60 22.13
C VAL A 54 10.14 -2.23 22.67
N GLN A 55 9.26 -1.64 23.50
CA GLN A 55 9.38 -0.27 23.99
C GLN A 55 9.75 0.73 22.88
N PRO A 56 8.92 0.85 21.82
CA PRO A 56 9.28 1.59 20.63
C PRO A 56 9.31 3.10 20.88
N HIS A 57 10.27 3.79 20.25
CA HIS A 57 10.25 5.25 20.15
C HIS A 57 9.43 5.71 18.94
N VAL A 58 9.46 4.92 17.86
CA VAL A 58 8.74 5.22 16.62
C VAL A 58 7.91 4.01 16.21
N VAL A 59 6.65 4.24 15.86
CA VAL A 59 5.75 3.20 15.32
C VAL A 59 5.38 3.56 13.89
N ILE A 60 5.61 2.63 12.96
CA ILE A 60 5.11 2.70 11.58
C ILE A 60 4.08 1.58 11.41
N HIS A 61 2.80 1.97 11.33
CA HIS A 61 1.68 1.02 11.29
C HIS A 61 1.26 0.72 9.85
N LEU A 62 1.84 -0.37 9.30
CA LEU A 62 1.55 -0.87 7.94
C LEU A 62 0.59 -2.08 7.96
N ALA A 63 0.44 -2.74 9.12
CA ALA A 63 -0.41 -3.93 9.21
C ALA A 63 -1.83 -3.62 8.74
N ALA A 64 -2.31 -4.44 7.81
CA ALA A 64 -3.66 -4.34 7.27
C ALA A 64 -4.12 -5.69 6.74
N VAL A 65 -5.43 -5.91 6.75
CA VAL A 65 -6.08 -6.91 5.90
C VAL A 65 -6.49 -6.19 4.62
N VAL A 66 -5.85 -6.55 3.53
CA VAL A 66 -5.99 -5.89 2.21
C VAL A 66 -6.07 -6.94 1.11
N GLY A 67 -6.77 -6.62 0.02
CA GLY A 67 -6.87 -7.49 -1.16
C GLY A 67 -7.56 -6.76 -2.32
N GLY A 68 -7.62 -7.41 -3.47
CA GLY A 68 -8.31 -6.91 -4.65
C GLY A 68 -9.83 -6.78 -4.45
N ILE A 69 -10.53 -6.30 -5.49
CA ILE A 69 -11.99 -6.07 -5.48
C ILE A 69 -12.76 -7.35 -5.09
N GLY A 70 -12.32 -8.53 -5.58
CA GLY A 70 -12.94 -9.81 -5.24
C GLY A 70 -12.95 -10.08 -3.74
N ALA A 71 -11.77 -10.01 -3.10
CA ALA A 71 -11.61 -10.25 -1.67
C ALA A 71 -12.41 -9.26 -0.80
N ASN A 72 -12.46 -7.98 -1.22
CA ASN A 72 -13.27 -6.96 -0.54
C ASN A 72 -14.78 -7.25 -0.60
N ARG A 73 -15.27 -7.76 -1.74
CA ARG A 73 -16.68 -8.16 -1.90
C ARG A 73 -17.05 -9.40 -1.09
N GLU A 74 -16.11 -10.34 -1.00
CA GLU A 74 -16.34 -11.61 -0.29
C GLU A 74 -16.33 -11.44 1.23
N SER A 75 -15.48 -10.57 1.77
CA SER A 75 -15.25 -10.45 3.21
C SER A 75 -15.29 -9.00 3.73
N PRO A 76 -16.29 -8.16 3.41
CA PRO A 76 -16.29 -6.73 3.76
C PRO A 76 -16.30 -6.49 5.28
N GLY A 77 -17.03 -7.28 6.05
CA GLY A 77 -17.09 -7.17 7.50
C GLY A 77 -15.75 -7.48 8.17
N ARG A 78 -15.03 -8.49 7.69
CA ARG A 78 -13.69 -8.84 8.17
C ARG A 78 -12.70 -7.72 7.85
N PHE A 79 -12.70 -7.19 6.63
CA PHE A 79 -11.83 -6.09 6.22
C PHE A 79 -12.06 -4.84 7.08
N PHE A 80 -13.32 -4.52 7.37
CA PHE A 80 -13.64 -3.41 8.28
C PHE A 80 -13.13 -3.69 9.69
N TYR A 81 -13.59 -4.77 10.30
CA TYR A 81 -13.36 -5.09 11.72
C TYR A 81 -11.86 -5.22 12.04
N GLU A 82 -11.12 -6.08 11.31
CA GLU A 82 -9.71 -6.31 11.62
C GLU A 82 -8.88 -5.03 11.44
N ASN A 83 -9.13 -4.22 10.40
CA ASN A 83 -8.37 -2.97 10.21
C ASN A 83 -8.72 -1.91 11.26
N VAL A 84 -9.98 -1.78 11.67
CA VAL A 84 -10.37 -0.88 12.76
C VAL A 84 -9.70 -1.29 14.06
N MET A 85 -9.79 -2.56 14.43
CA MET A 85 -9.24 -3.05 15.70
C MET A 85 -7.72 -2.90 15.75
N MET A 86 -6.99 -3.31 14.71
CA MET A 86 -5.54 -3.12 14.65
C MET A 86 -5.15 -1.65 14.75
N GLY A 87 -5.80 -0.77 13.98
CA GLY A 87 -5.52 0.66 14.00
C GLY A 87 -5.80 1.28 15.36
N ALA A 88 -6.98 1.03 15.93
CA ALA A 88 -7.40 1.61 17.20
C ALA A 88 -6.50 1.15 18.37
N LEU A 89 -6.25 -0.15 18.47
CA LEU A 89 -5.46 -0.70 19.58
C LEU A 89 -3.99 -0.31 19.52
N VAL A 90 -3.38 -0.36 18.32
CA VAL A 90 -1.96 0.00 18.16
C VAL A 90 -1.75 1.49 18.40
N THR A 91 -2.67 2.36 17.93
CA THR A 91 -2.56 3.81 18.17
C THR A 91 -2.75 4.15 19.65
N GLU A 92 -3.73 3.53 20.33
CA GLU A 92 -3.94 3.76 21.76
C GLU A 92 -2.73 3.29 22.58
N GLN A 93 -2.23 2.09 22.30
CA GLN A 93 -1.07 1.59 23.04
C GLN A 93 0.18 2.43 22.77
N ALA A 94 0.37 2.92 21.55
CA ALA A 94 1.47 3.82 21.23
C ALA A 94 1.42 5.12 22.06
N ARG A 95 0.21 5.70 22.23
CA ARG A 95 0.00 6.86 23.09
C ARG A 95 0.32 6.55 24.56
N LEU A 96 -0.22 5.44 25.09
CA LEU A 96 -0.01 5.03 26.49
C LEU A 96 1.45 4.72 26.80
N SER A 97 2.19 4.17 25.83
CA SER A 97 3.61 3.84 25.97
C SER A 97 4.55 5.03 25.70
N GLY A 98 4.04 6.23 25.48
CA GLY A 98 4.86 7.42 25.28
C GLY A 98 5.66 7.40 23.95
N VAL A 99 5.14 6.78 22.91
CA VAL A 99 5.78 6.76 21.58
C VAL A 99 5.97 8.18 21.07
N GLU A 100 7.20 8.50 20.65
CA GLU A 100 7.59 9.83 20.19
C GLU A 100 7.00 10.21 18.83
N LYS A 101 6.79 9.22 17.94
CA LYS A 101 6.26 9.40 16.59
C LYS A 101 5.45 8.19 16.15
N PHE A 102 4.22 8.44 15.68
CA PHE A 102 3.36 7.44 15.10
C PHE A 102 3.11 7.76 13.61
N VAL A 103 3.28 6.78 12.74
CA VAL A 103 3.03 6.89 11.30
C VAL A 103 1.93 5.91 10.91
N GLY A 104 0.74 6.43 10.66
CA GLY A 104 -0.40 5.66 10.18
C GLY A 104 -0.43 5.61 8.65
N ILE A 105 -0.63 4.42 8.08
CA ILE A 105 -0.77 4.27 6.63
C ILE A 105 -2.24 4.09 6.27
N GLY A 106 -2.74 5.08 5.53
CA GLY A 106 -4.06 5.10 4.91
C GLY A 106 -4.07 4.44 3.53
N THR A 107 -4.90 4.95 2.63
CA THR A 107 -5.08 4.39 1.28
C THR A 107 -5.80 5.37 0.36
N ILE A 108 -5.51 5.34 -0.94
CA ILE A 108 -6.31 6.02 -1.96
C ILE A 108 -7.78 5.56 -1.96
N CYS A 109 -8.07 4.34 -1.51
CA CYS A 109 -9.45 3.81 -1.40
C CYS A 109 -10.32 4.56 -0.38
N ALA A 110 -9.73 5.43 0.45
CA ALA A 110 -10.44 6.27 1.41
C ALA A 110 -11.13 7.48 0.77
N TYR A 111 -10.75 7.85 -0.45
CA TYR A 111 -11.33 8.99 -1.16
C TYR A 111 -12.76 8.71 -1.63
N PRO A 112 -13.61 9.77 -1.67
CA PRO A 112 -14.96 9.65 -2.23
C PRO A 112 -14.94 9.16 -3.67
N LYS A 113 -15.94 8.34 -4.02
CA LYS A 113 -16.11 7.80 -5.37
C LYS A 113 -16.16 8.88 -6.45
N LEU A 114 -16.77 10.02 -6.15
CA LEU A 114 -17.00 11.14 -7.09
C LEU A 114 -16.08 12.35 -6.81
N ALA A 115 -14.98 12.16 -6.05
CA ALA A 115 -14.03 13.24 -5.85
C ALA A 115 -13.37 13.66 -7.18
N PRO A 116 -13.07 14.95 -7.36
CA PRO A 116 -12.30 15.44 -8.51
C PRO A 116 -10.93 14.74 -8.59
N VAL A 117 -10.47 14.41 -9.80
CA VAL A 117 -9.17 13.77 -10.04
C VAL A 117 -8.21 14.78 -10.66
N PRO A 118 -6.98 14.92 -10.16
CA PRO A 118 -6.33 14.15 -9.08
C PRO A 118 -6.93 14.45 -7.69
N PHE A 119 -7.02 13.42 -6.84
CA PHE A 119 -7.57 13.54 -5.49
C PHE A 119 -6.66 14.38 -4.60
N ARG A 120 -7.23 15.38 -3.94
CA ARG A 120 -6.55 16.24 -2.98
C ARG A 120 -6.94 15.86 -1.56
N GLU A 121 -6.04 16.00 -0.61
CA GLU A 121 -6.28 15.59 0.79
C GLU A 121 -7.49 16.29 1.41
N GLN A 122 -7.79 17.53 1.00
CA GLN A 122 -8.97 18.27 1.44
C GLN A 122 -10.30 17.66 0.97
N ASP A 123 -10.29 16.88 -0.12
CA ASP A 123 -11.48 16.23 -0.66
C ASP A 123 -11.81 14.90 0.04
N LEU A 124 -10.96 14.45 0.97
CA LEU A 124 -11.10 13.17 1.65
C LEU A 124 -12.47 12.99 2.34
N TRP A 125 -13.08 14.08 2.78
CA TRP A 125 -14.36 14.09 3.51
C TRP A 125 -15.55 14.54 2.65
N ALA A 126 -15.37 14.79 1.36
CA ALA A 126 -16.41 15.33 0.48
C ALA A 126 -17.47 14.29 0.03
N GLY A 127 -17.42 13.07 0.53
CA GLY A 127 -18.40 12.02 0.21
C GLY A 127 -18.01 10.63 0.68
N PHE A 128 -18.77 9.63 0.19
CA PHE A 128 -18.57 8.23 0.53
C PHE A 128 -17.61 7.55 -0.45
N PRO A 129 -16.72 6.65 0.00
CA PRO A 129 -15.84 5.88 -0.88
C PRO A 129 -16.61 4.98 -1.84
N GLU A 130 -15.91 4.44 -2.85
CA GLU A 130 -16.47 3.45 -3.75
C GLU A 130 -16.93 2.21 -2.95
N GLU A 131 -18.14 1.70 -3.22
CA GLU A 131 -18.91 0.81 -2.36
C GLU A 131 -18.15 -0.49 -2.03
N THR A 132 -17.41 -1.05 -2.98
CA THR A 132 -16.67 -2.31 -2.75
C THR A 132 -15.46 -2.11 -1.85
N ASN A 133 -14.84 -0.93 -1.86
CA ASN A 133 -13.69 -0.58 -1.05
C ASN A 133 -14.06 0.19 0.23
N ALA A 134 -15.31 0.64 0.36
CA ALA A 134 -15.74 1.50 1.46
C ALA A 134 -15.45 0.93 2.86
N PRO A 135 -15.71 -0.36 3.16
CA PRO A 135 -15.39 -0.91 4.48
C PRO A 135 -13.91 -0.75 4.85
N TYR A 136 -13.01 -1.08 3.92
CA TYR A 136 -11.57 -0.90 4.08
C TYR A 136 -11.17 0.58 4.16
N GLY A 137 -11.67 1.40 3.23
CA GLY A 137 -11.37 2.83 3.15
C GLY A 137 -11.80 3.60 4.41
N ILE A 138 -13.00 3.31 4.93
CA ILE A 138 -13.50 3.92 6.16
C ILE A 138 -12.69 3.47 7.38
N ALA A 139 -12.34 2.19 7.49
CA ALA A 139 -11.47 1.71 8.55
C ALA A 139 -10.12 2.46 8.58
N LYS A 140 -9.56 2.76 7.42
CA LYS A 140 -8.33 3.56 7.31
C LYS A 140 -8.53 5.05 7.63
N LYS A 141 -9.70 5.64 7.30
CA LYS A 141 -10.05 7.00 7.73
C LYS A 141 -10.16 7.14 9.25
N MET A 142 -10.67 6.12 9.94
CA MET A 142 -10.77 6.15 11.40
C MET A 142 -9.41 6.33 12.06
N LEU A 143 -8.35 5.72 11.52
CA LEU A 143 -6.98 5.86 12.02
C LEU A 143 -6.49 7.32 11.91
N LEU A 144 -6.82 8.03 10.83
CA LEU A 144 -6.55 9.46 10.69
C LEU A 144 -7.26 10.27 11.77
N VAL A 145 -8.57 10.04 11.95
CA VAL A 145 -9.39 10.76 12.96
C VAL A 145 -8.85 10.54 14.35
N GLN A 146 -8.52 9.30 14.72
CA GLN A 146 -7.94 8.97 16.02
C GLN A 146 -6.62 9.71 16.24
N GLY A 147 -5.72 9.70 15.25
CA GLY A 147 -4.43 10.40 15.32
C GLY A 147 -4.59 11.92 15.52
N GLN A 148 -5.54 12.54 14.79
CA GLN A 148 -5.85 13.96 14.91
C GLN A 148 -6.44 14.30 16.28
N ALA A 149 -7.42 13.51 16.75
CA ALA A 149 -8.03 13.69 18.07
C ALA A 149 -7.00 13.53 19.21
N TYR A 150 -6.11 12.54 19.09
CA TYR A 150 -5.05 12.31 20.08
C TYR A 150 -3.98 13.41 20.07
N ARG A 151 -3.67 13.96 18.90
CA ARG A 151 -2.80 15.13 18.83
C ARG A 151 -3.42 16.33 19.55
N GLN A 152 -4.70 16.58 19.32
CA GLN A 152 -5.42 17.68 19.96
C GLN A 152 -5.49 17.52 21.49
N GLN A 153 -5.83 16.33 21.97
CA GLN A 153 -6.09 16.07 23.38
C GLN A 153 -4.83 15.81 24.20
N TYR A 154 -3.86 15.08 23.62
CA TYR A 154 -2.71 14.55 24.34
C TYR A 154 -1.35 15.02 23.80
N GLY A 155 -1.32 15.81 22.74
CA GLY A 155 -0.08 16.18 22.07
C GLY A 155 0.60 15.01 21.35
N PHE A 156 -0.14 13.90 21.08
CA PHE A 156 0.41 12.71 20.46
C PHE A 156 0.80 12.96 19.00
N ARG A 157 2.08 12.75 18.67
CA ARG A 157 2.64 13.09 17.36
C ARG A 157 2.35 12.00 16.35
N ALA A 158 1.12 11.96 15.82
CA ALA A 158 0.69 11.08 14.73
C ALA A 158 0.70 11.82 13.39
N ILE A 159 1.20 11.15 12.35
CA ILE A 159 1.08 11.57 10.94
C ILE A 159 0.38 10.49 10.13
N HIS A 160 -0.24 10.88 9.02
CA HIS A 160 -1.00 9.97 8.16
C HIS A 160 -0.61 10.12 6.71
N LEU A 161 -0.23 9.00 6.08
CA LEU A 161 0.18 8.93 4.70
C LEU A 161 -0.83 8.11 3.88
N LEU A 162 -1.21 8.61 2.72
CA LEU A 162 -2.22 8.02 1.84
C LEU A 162 -1.55 7.54 0.55
N PRO A 163 -0.95 6.33 0.52
CA PRO A 163 -0.31 5.83 -0.69
C PRO A 163 -1.35 5.50 -1.77
N VAL A 164 -0.93 5.70 -3.02
CA VAL A 164 -1.59 5.22 -4.23
C VAL A 164 -1.42 3.70 -4.37
N ASN A 165 -1.87 3.10 -5.48
CA ASN A 165 -1.64 1.69 -5.75
C ASN A 165 -0.14 1.40 -5.87
N LEU A 166 0.36 0.47 -5.07
CA LEU A 166 1.76 0.09 -5.06
C LEU A 166 2.00 -1.12 -5.96
N TYR A 167 3.21 -1.25 -6.48
CA TYR A 167 3.70 -2.42 -7.20
C TYR A 167 5.21 -2.58 -7.00
N GLY A 168 5.71 -3.80 -7.18
CA GLY A 168 7.15 -4.05 -7.03
C GLY A 168 7.47 -5.49 -6.60
N PRO A 169 8.75 -5.78 -6.33
CA PRO A 169 9.18 -7.04 -5.73
C PRO A 169 8.44 -7.36 -4.43
N HIS A 170 8.13 -8.64 -4.21
CA HIS A 170 7.37 -9.14 -3.06
C HIS A 170 5.88 -8.81 -3.03
N ASP A 171 5.31 -8.25 -4.12
CA ASP A 171 3.86 -8.09 -4.25
C ASP A 171 3.15 -9.45 -4.27
N ASN A 172 1.83 -9.42 -4.09
CA ASN A 172 0.99 -10.61 -4.08
C ASN A 172 0.59 -11.02 -5.52
N PHE A 173 1.07 -12.17 -5.98
CA PHE A 173 0.77 -12.74 -7.29
C PHE A 173 -0.31 -13.86 -7.26
N ASP A 174 -1.00 -14.05 -6.15
CA ASP A 174 -2.12 -14.99 -6.06
C ASP A 174 -3.31 -14.49 -6.90
N PRO A 175 -3.80 -15.26 -7.88
CA PRO A 175 -4.90 -14.86 -8.76
C PRO A 175 -6.20 -14.46 -8.04
N ALA A 176 -6.46 -15.03 -6.86
CA ALA A 176 -7.68 -14.77 -6.10
C ALA A 176 -7.66 -13.42 -5.37
N SER A 177 -6.46 -12.88 -5.09
CA SER A 177 -6.33 -11.71 -4.20
C SER A 177 -5.38 -10.62 -4.72
N SER A 178 -4.69 -10.86 -5.84
CA SER A 178 -3.72 -9.91 -6.41
C SER A 178 -4.35 -8.64 -6.97
N HIS A 179 -3.55 -7.59 -7.03
CA HIS A 179 -3.85 -6.36 -7.75
C HIS A 179 -3.53 -6.49 -9.26
N VAL A 180 -3.88 -5.45 -10.03
CA VAL A 180 -3.84 -5.50 -11.50
C VAL A 180 -2.44 -5.76 -12.07
N ILE A 181 -1.37 -5.11 -11.56
CA ILE A 181 -0.02 -5.32 -12.10
C ILE A 181 0.46 -6.75 -11.88
N PRO A 182 0.48 -7.32 -10.66
CA PRO A 182 0.90 -8.71 -10.49
C PRO A 182 0.01 -9.71 -11.23
N ALA A 183 -1.31 -9.45 -11.34
CA ALA A 183 -2.21 -10.30 -12.13
C ALA A 183 -1.84 -10.30 -13.62
N LEU A 184 -1.58 -9.14 -14.22
CA LEU A 184 -1.18 -9.03 -15.63
C LEU A 184 0.22 -9.64 -15.86
N VAL A 185 1.21 -9.33 -15.00
CA VAL A 185 2.56 -9.89 -15.12
C VAL A 185 2.51 -11.42 -15.12
N LYS A 186 1.78 -12.02 -14.18
CA LYS A 186 1.59 -13.47 -14.13
C LYS A 186 0.95 -14.00 -15.39
N LYS A 187 -0.16 -13.40 -15.82
CA LYS A 187 -0.93 -13.83 -17.00
C LYS A 187 -0.09 -13.79 -18.28
N PHE A 188 0.67 -12.72 -18.50
CA PHE A 188 1.52 -12.61 -19.69
C PHE A 188 2.70 -13.58 -19.68
N LEU A 189 3.32 -13.81 -18.51
CA LEU A 189 4.41 -14.79 -18.40
C LEU A 189 3.91 -16.22 -18.64
N GLU A 190 2.76 -16.60 -18.07
CA GLU A 190 2.14 -17.90 -18.35
C GLU A 190 1.75 -18.06 -19.82
N ALA A 191 1.29 -16.98 -20.48
CA ALA A 191 0.99 -17.00 -21.91
C ALA A 191 2.24 -17.21 -22.78
N VAL A 192 3.36 -16.57 -22.42
CA VAL A 192 4.65 -16.77 -23.12
C VAL A 192 5.12 -18.23 -22.95
N GLU A 193 5.07 -18.78 -21.76
CA GLU A 193 5.54 -20.14 -21.45
C GLU A 193 4.69 -21.22 -22.13
N SER A 194 3.37 -21.01 -22.19
CA SER A 194 2.44 -21.96 -22.82
C SER A 194 2.34 -21.78 -24.34
N GLY A 195 2.97 -20.75 -24.94
CA GLY A 195 2.82 -20.42 -26.34
C GLY A 195 1.41 -19.92 -26.71
N ALA A 196 0.67 -19.38 -25.75
CA ALA A 196 -0.68 -18.88 -26.00
C ALA A 196 -0.67 -17.72 -26.99
N ARG A 197 -1.63 -17.72 -27.94
CA ARG A 197 -1.74 -16.69 -28.98
C ARG A 197 -2.53 -15.46 -28.55
N THR A 198 -3.32 -15.58 -27.46
CA THR A 198 -4.21 -14.51 -27.00
C THR A 198 -4.19 -14.41 -25.48
N VAL A 199 -4.14 -13.18 -24.98
CA VAL A 199 -4.34 -12.86 -23.55
C VAL A 199 -5.58 -12.00 -23.41
N VAL A 200 -6.55 -12.44 -22.57
CA VAL A 200 -7.79 -11.71 -22.31
C VAL A 200 -7.62 -10.88 -21.04
N CYS A 201 -7.73 -9.56 -21.15
CA CYS A 201 -7.78 -8.61 -20.03
C CYS A 201 -9.22 -8.27 -19.65
N TRP A 202 -9.50 -7.95 -18.41
CA TRP A 202 -10.83 -7.58 -17.95
C TRP A 202 -11.15 -6.12 -18.24
N GLY A 203 -12.44 -5.83 -18.51
CA GLY A 203 -12.95 -4.48 -18.74
C GLY A 203 -12.69 -3.98 -20.17
N THR A 204 -12.83 -2.68 -20.36
CA THR A 204 -12.57 -2.01 -21.67
C THR A 204 -11.10 -1.66 -21.87
N GLY A 205 -10.32 -1.63 -20.78
CA GLY A 205 -8.95 -1.14 -20.77
C GLY A 205 -8.82 0.38 -20.69
N ASN A 206 -9.92 1.12 -20.70
CA ASN A 206 -9.89 2.60 -20.74
C ASN A 206 -9.69 3.26 -19.38
N ALA A 207 -9.98 2.55 -18.29
CA ALA A 207 -9.77 3.06 -16.94
C ALA A 207 -8.29 3.40 -16.71
N THR A 208 -8.03 4.57 -16.11
CA THR A 208 -6.66 4.99 -15.77
C THR A 208 -6.36 4.81 -14.28
N ARG A 209 -5.12 4.48 -14.00
CA ARG A 209 -4.62 4.29 -12.63
C ARG A 209 -3.26 4.93 -12.50
N GLU A 210 -2.99 5.38 -11.30
CA GLU A 210 -1.67 5.75 -10.85
C GLU A 210 -1.05 4.59 -10.06
N PHE A 211 0.24 4.36 -10.28
CA PHE A 211 1.02 3.34 -9.60
C PHE A 211 2.33 3.92 -9.10
N LEU A 212 2.72 3.56 -7.88
CA LEU A 212 3.97 3.96 -7.28
C LEU A 212 4.83 2.72 -6.99
N TYR A 213 6.10 2.78 -7.39
CA TYR A 213 7.05 1.71 -7.07
C TYR A 213 7.25 1.60 -5.56
N VAL A 214 7.27 0.38 -5.06
CA VAL A 214 7.21 0.12 -3.61
C VAL A 214 8.40 0.68 -2.82
N GLU A 215 9.60 0.71 -3.42
CA GLU A 215 10.77 1.29 -2.78
C GLU A 215 10.68 2.82 -2.68
N ASP A 216 10.10 3.49 -3.69
CA ASP A 216 9.81 4.92 -3.60
C ASP A 216 8.80 5.22 -2.49
N CYS A 217 7.76 4.38 -2.34
CA CYS A 217 6.82 4.51 -1.23
C CYS A 217 7.50 4.31 0.13
N ALA A 218 8.37 3.31 0.25
CA ALA A 218 9.14 3.06 1.48
C ALA A 218 10.02 4.26 1.83
N ARG A 219 10.72 4.83 0.83
CA ARG A 219 11.50 6.06 0.99
C ARG A 219 10.64 7.23 1.45
N ALA A 220 9.45 7.44 0.83
CA ALA A 220 8.51 8.48 1.23
C ALA A 220 8.06 8.35 2.69
N ILE A 221 7.75 7.12 3.14
CA ILE A 221 7.33 6.85 4.52
C ILE A 221 8.46 7.20 5.50
N VAL A 222 9.70 6.83 5.21
CA VAL A 222 10.84 7.13 6.06
C VAL A 222 11.14 8.63 6.03
N ASP A 223 11.11 9.30 4.87
CA ASP A 223 11.28 10.75 4.76
C ASP A 223 10.22 11.51 5.58
N ALA A 224 8.95 11.12 5.47
CA ALA A 224 7.88 11.71 6.26
C ALA A 224 8.04 11.44 7.77
N THR A 225 8.52 10.25 8.14
CA THR A 225 8.80 9.91 9.55
C THR A 225 9.81 10.88 10.15
N GLU A 226 10.85 11.25 9.40
CA GLU A 226 11.92 12.13 9.85
C GLU A 226 11.54 13.63 9.80
N ARG A 227 10.79 14.05 8.75
CA ARG A 227 10.66 15.48 8.40
C ARG A 227 9.26 16.05 8.52
N TYR A 228 8.20 15.21 8.55
CA TYR A 228 6.83 15.67 8.59
C TYR A 228 6.22 15.55 9.97
N ASP A 229 5.60 16.62 10.48
CA ASP A 229 4.94 16.62 11.79
C ASP A 229 3.69 17.52 11.81
N SER A 230 2.75 17.22 10.90
CA SER A 230 1.44 17.88 10.86
C SER A 230 0.33 16.85 11.03
N PRO A 231 -0.84 17.21 11.58
CA PRO A 231 -2.03 16.35 11.64
C PRO A 231 -2.68 16.14 10.27
N GLU A 232 -2.33 16.94 9.28
CA GLU A 232 -2.89 16.85 7.95
C GLU A 232 -2.41 15.58 7.23
N PRO A 233 -3.31 14.83 6.58
CA PRO A 233 -2.89 13.67 5.79
C PRO A 233 -2.08 14.09 4.57
N VAL A 234 -1.22 13.20 4.07
CA VAL A 234 -0.39 13.45 2.89
C VAL A 234 -0.54 12.32 1.88
N ASN A 235 -0.85 12.67 0.65
CA ASN A 235 -0.86 11.77 -0.49
C ASN A 235 0.56 11.35 -0.89
N ILE A 236 0.76 10.06 -1.10
CA ILE A 236 2.03 9.49 -1.57
C ILE A 236 1.78 8.80 -2.91
N GLY A 237 2.24 9.41 -3.97
CA GLY A 237 2.02 8.97 -5.34
C GLY A 237 3.19 9.26 -6.25
N ALA A 238 3.05 8.88 -7.53
CA ALA A 238 4.05 9.08 -8.57
C ALA A 238 3.75 10.33 -9.44
N GLY A 239 2.51 10.84 -9.38
CA GLY A 239 2.08 12.00 -10.14
C GLY A 239 1.86 11.74 -11.64
N PHE A 240 1.59 10.48 -12.04
CA PHE A 240 1.24 10.13 -13.41
C PHE A 240 0.12 9.09 -13.46
N GLU A 241 -0.59 9.03 -14.58
CA GLU A 241 -1.64 8.04 -14.84
C GLU A 241 -1.31 7.23 -16.10
N ILE A 242 -1.70 5.95 -16.09
CA ILE A 242 -1.62 5.06 -17.26
C ILE A 242 -2.97 4.33 -17.43
N SER A 243 -3.42 4.12 -18.68
CA SER A 243 -4.58 3.29 -18.94
C SER A 243 -4.27 1.80 -18.69
N ILE A 244 -5.28 1.02 -18.33
CA ILE A 244 -5.10 -0.45 -18.18
C ILE A 244 -4.71 -1.08 -19.53
N ARG A 245 -5.15 -0.50 -20.64
CA ARG A 245 -4.74 -0.91 -22.00
C ARG A 245 -3.25 -0.71 -22.22
N ASP A 246 -2.73 0.49 -21.98
CA ASP A 246 -1.32 0.80 -22.17
C ASP A 246 -0.43 0.01 -21.18
N LEU A 247 -0.91 -0.17 -19.95
CA LEU A 247 -0.27 -1.03 -18.96
C LEU A 247 -0.14 -2.48 -19.47
N ALA A 248 -1.22 -3.05 -20.03
CA ALA A 248 -1.21 -4.41 -20.56
C ALA A 248 -0.22 -4.54 -21.73
N HIS A 249 -0.20 -3.58 -22.65
CA HIS A 249 0.77 -3.56 -23.76
C HIS A 249 2.22 -3.43 -23.26
N LEU A 250 2.47 -2.55 -22.28
CA LEU A 250 3.81 -2.40 -21.70
C LEU A 250 4.29 -3.68 -21.00
N ILE A 251 3.41 -4.35 -20.25
CA ILE A 251 3.76 -5.62 -19.59
C ILE A 251 3.96 -6.73 -20.64
N ALA A 252 3.15 -6.79 -21.71
CA ALA A 252 3.34 -7.73 -22.82
C ALA A 252 4.73 -7.55 -23.46
N GLU A 253 5.11 -6.32 -23.78
CA GLU A 253 6.44 -6.01 -24.32
C GLU A 253 7.56 -6.47 -23.36
N LEU A 254 7.47 -6.12 -22.08
CA LEU A 254 8.49 -6.45 -21.09
C LEU A 254 8.59 -7.96 -20.76
N THR A 255 7.51 -8.70 -20.95
CA THR A 255 7.50 -10.17 -20.78
C THR A 255 7.91 -10.94 -22.04
N GLY A 256 7.89 -10.27 -23.21
CA GLY A 256 8.17 -10.88 -24.51
C GLY A 256 6.94 -11.54 -25.15
N PHE A 257 5.72 -11.21 -24.72
CA PHE A 257 4.51 -11.70 -25.32
C PHE A 257 4.25 -10.98 -26.65
N SER A 258 4.11 -11.74 -27.73
CA SER A 258 3.89 -11.22 -29.09
C SER A 258 2.52 -11.57 -29.68
N GLY A 259 1.63 -12.16 -28.88
CA GLY A 259 0.27 -12.51 -29.29
C GLY A 259 -0.72 -11.35 -29.22
N GLU A 260 -1.99 -11.66 -29.40
CA GLU A 260 -3.10 -10.70 -29.35
C GLU A 260 -3.52 -10.39 -27.91
N ILE A 261 -3.80 -9.12 -27.61
CA ILE A 261 -4.39 -8.67 -26.35
C ILE A 261 -5.84 -8.29 -26.60
N THR A 262 -6.77 -9.00 -25.98
CA THR A 262 -8.21 -8.73 -26.07
C THR A 262 -8.78 -8.26 -24.74
N PHE A 263 -9.95 -7.61 -24.78
CA PHE A 263 -10.60 -7.04 -23.60
C PHE A 263 -12.01 -7.60 -23.43
N ASP A 264 -12.26 -8.24 -22.29
CA ASP A 264 -13.59 -8.76 -21.91
C ASP A 264 -14.42 -7.65 -21.27
N THR A 265 -15.22 -6.97 -22.07
CA THR A 265 -16.07 -5.86 -21.63
C THR A 265 -17.26 -6.29 -20.77
N THR A 266 -17.49 -7.59 -20.58
CA THR A 266 -18.50 -8.09 -19.60
C THR A 266 -18.01 -7.95 -18.16
N LYS A 267 -16.72 -7.73 -17.96
CA LYS A 267 -16.10 -7.50 -16.66
C LYS A 267 -16.03 -6.00 -16.35
N PRO A 268 -16.17 -5.61 -15.07
CA PRO A 268 -16.20 -4.20 -14.68
C PRO A 268 -14.82 -3.52 -14.81
N ASP A 269 -14.83 -2.26 -15.25
CA ASP A 269 -13.64 -1.37 -15.26
C ASP A 269 -13.29 -0.79 -13.86
N GLY A 270 -14.25 -0.77 -12.94
CA GLY A 270 -14.14 -0.01 -11.69
C GLY A 270 -14.28 1.51 -11.92
N GLN A 271 -13.68 2.34 -11.05
CA GLN A 271 -13.69 3.79 -11.24
C GLN A 271 -12.92 4.18 -12.51
N PRO A 272 -13.44 5.14 -13.31
CA PRO A 272 -12.79 5.55 -14.58
C PRO A 272 -11.37 6.07 -14.39
N ARG A 273 -11.14 6.94 -13.38
CA ARG A 273 -9.84 7.52 -13.07
C ARG A 273 -9.54 7.46 -11.57
N ARG A 274 -8.26 7.23 -11.23
CA ARG A 274 -7.77 7.29 -9.86
C ARG A 274 -6.31 7.72 -9.86
N SER A 275 -6.06 8.96 -9.42
CA SER A 275 -4.72 9.48 -9.16
C SER A 275 -4.73 10.49 -8.00
N LEU A 276 -3.57 10.76 -7.45
CA LEU A 276 -3.39 11.64 -6.30
C LEU A 276 -2.71 12.95 -6.70
N ASP A 277 -3.12 14.04 -6.10
CA ASP A 277 -2.31 15.26 -6.06
C ASP A 277 -1.15 15.03 -5.06
N VAL A 278 0.08 15.10 -5.55
CA VAL A 278 1.30 14.81 -4.78
C VAL A 278 2.03 16.05 -4.31
N THR A 279 1.43 17.22 -4.50
CA THR A 279 2.03 18.53 -4.19
C THR A 279 2.45 18.63 -2.73
N ARG A 280 1.60 18.18 -1.80
CA ARG A 280 1.89 18.27 -0.36
C ARG A 280 3.12 17.45 0.04
N ALA A 281 3.30 16.24 -0.48
CA ALA A 281 4.48 15.41 -0.18
C ALA A 281 5.78 16.09 -0.65
N ARG A 282 5.75 16.68 -1.84
CA ARG A 282 6.89 17.44 -2.38
C ARG A 282 7.20 18.65 -1.52
N ASP A 283 6.21 19.46 -1.20
CA ASP A 283 6.40 20.75 -0.53
C ASP A 283 6.71 20.61 0.96
N ALA A 284 6.14 19.58 1.64
CA ALA A 284 6.29 19.41 3.08
C ALA A 284 7.58 18.67 3.49
N PHE A 285 8.05 17.71 2.69
CA PHE A 285 9.26 16.93 3.03
C PHE A 285 10.11 16.52 1.83
N GLY A 286 9.89 17.12 0.66
CA GLY A 286 10.74 16.99 -0.52
C GLY A 286 10.58 15.67 -1.27
N PHE A 287 9.47 14.93 -1.07
CA PHE A 287 9.29 13.66 -1.73
C PHE A 287 8.80 13.82 -3.17
N THR A 288 9.49 13.15 -4.08
CA THR A 288 9.07 12.86 -5.46
C THR A 288 9.45 11.42 -5.81
N ALA A 289 8.60 10.72 -6.56
CA ALA A 289 8.95 9.40 -7.08
C ALA A 289 10.15 9.52 -8.03
N SER A 290 11.10 8.60 -7.91
CA SER A 290 12.35 8.62 -8.69
C SER A 290 12.53 7.44 -9.62
N THR A 291 11.80 6.33 -9.36
CA THR A 291 11.86 5.13 -10.20
C THR A 291 10.96 5.29 -11.42
N GLY A 292 11.52 5.22 -12.62
CA GLY A 292 10.74 5.23 -13.86
C GLY A 292 9.77 4.05 -13.91
N PHE A 293 8.54 4.27 -14.43
CA PHE A 293 7.50 3.22 -14.39
C PHE A 293 7.91 1.95 -15.13
N ARG A 294 8.49 2.08 -16.33
CA ARG A 294 9.05 0.95 -17.10
C ARG A 294 10.14 0.22 -16.34
N GLU A 295 11.04 0.95 -15.70
CA GLU A 295 12.13 0.38 -14.89
C GLU A 295 11.58 -0.44 -13.71
N GLY A 296 10.65 0.14 -12.92
CA GLY A 296 10.01 -0.55 -11.80
C GLY A 296 9.25 -1.81 -12.23
N LEU A 297 8.56 -1.77 -13.39
CA LEU A 297 7.92 -2.96 -13.97
C LEU A 297 8.94 -4.03 -14.36
N SER A 298 10.06 -3.64 -14.98
CA SER A 298 11.13 -4.58 -15.34
C SER A 298 11.72 -5.26 -14.10
N HIS A 299 11.97 -4.53 -13.02
CA HIS A 299 12.42 -5.08 -11.74
C HIS A 299 11.39 -6.06 -11.14
N THR A 300 10.10 -5.68 -11.19
CA THR A 300 9.00 -6.51 -10.69
C THR A 300 8.91 -7.85 -11.44
N ILE A 301 8.96 -7.79 -12.78
CA ILE A 301 8.92 -8.95 -13.65
C ILE A 301 10.14 -9.85 -13.44
N ALA A 302 11.34 -9.28 -13.38
CA ALA A 302 12.58 -10.01 -13.14
C ALA A 302 12.54 -10.74 -11.79
N TRP A 303 12.11 -10.04 -10.74
CA TRP A 303 11.95 -10.64 -9.42
C TRP A 303 10.96 -11.81 -9.43
N TYR A 304 9.79 -11.64 -10.05
CA TYR A 304 8.78 -12.71 -10.10
C TYR A 304 9.26 -13.93 -10.87
N LYS A 305 9.96 -13.73 -12.02
CA LYS A 305 10.59 -14.83 -12.77
C LYS A 305 11.57 -15.62 -11.87
N ALA A 306 12.44 -14.93 -11.14
CA ALA A 306 13.41 -15.57 -10.25
C ALA A 306 12.74 -16.39 -9.11
N GLN A 307 11.62 -15.89 -8.56
CA GLN A 307 10.87 -16.64 -7.54
C GLN A 307 10.26 -17.93 -8.07
N ARG A 308 9.77 -17.95 -9.31
CA ARG A 308 9.20 -19.14 -9.94
C ARG A 308 10.26 -20.23 -10.15
N VAL A 309 11.41 -19.86 -10.71
CA VAL A 309 12.54 -20.81 -10.88
C VAL A 309 12.97 -21.43 -9.56
N SER A 310 13.01 -20.63 -8.48
CA SER A 310 13.37 -21.13 -7.15
C SER A 310 12.31 -22.05 -6.53
N ALA A 311 11.05 -21.92 -6.89
CA ALA A 311 9.97 -22.80 -6.45
C ALA A 311 10.02 -24.14 -7.15
N ASP A 312 10.24 -24.15 -8.48
CA ASP A 312 10.33 -25.39 -9.29
C ASP A 312 11.53 -26.24 -8.92
N GLN A 313 12.61 -25.65 -8.39
CA GLN A 313 13.81 -26.39 -7.93
C GLN A 313 13.63 -27.06 -6.55
N LYS A 314 12.54 -26.73 -5.82
CA LYS A 314 12.25 -27.27 -4.48
C LYS A 314 11.18 -28.37 -4.49
N THR A 315 10.55 -28.63 -5.63
CA THR A 315 9.59 -29.73 -5.88
C THR A 315 10.27 -30.87 -6.58
#